data_d32c400df7aa89b87ae4880e15ca9216
#
_entry.id   d32c400df7aa89b87ae4880e15ca9216
#
_cell.length_a   1.000
_cell.length_b   1.000
_cell.length_c   1.000
_cell.angle_alpha   90.00
_cell.angle_beta   90.00
_cell.angle_gamma   90.00
#
_symmetry.space_group_name_H-M   'P 1'
#
loop_
_entity.id
_entity.type
_entity.pdbx_description
1 polymer ?
#
loop_
_entity_poly.entity_id
_entity_poly.type
_entity_poly.pdbx_seq_one_letter_code
_entity_poly.pdbx_strand_id
1 'polypeptide(L)'
;LKEQGAYVIKTKPGMGTPVGCPDIVALFRDRWMVVECKASEAAPFRPGQWPTLVHLGEGNKYVYVVYPENWADQKLEMLTHFF
;
A
#
# COMPACT_ATOMS: atom_id res chain seq x y z
N LEU A 1 1.16 -1.06 11.57
CA LEU A 1 2.41 -1.48 10.89
C LEU A 1 3.65 -1.15 11.70
N LYS A 2 3.70 0.05 12.30
CA LYS A 2 4.81 0.44 13.17
C LYS A 2 4.96 -0.49 14.37
N GLU A 3 3.87 -1.04 14.86
CA GLU A 3 3.85 -1.96 16.00
C GLU A 3 4.64 -3.24 15.73
N GLN A 4 4.75 -3.64 14.47
CA GLN A 4 5.55 -4.80 14.06
C GLN A 4 7.01 -4.45 13.78
N GLY A 5 7.41 -3.20 13.99
CA GLY A 5 8.78 -2.76 13.76
C GLY A 5 9.07 -2.28 12.34
N ALA A 6 8.06 -2.06 11.51
CA ALA A 6 8.25 -1.54 10.17
C ALA A 6 8.52 -0.05 10.16
N TYR A 7 9.36 0.41 9.23
CA TYR A 7 9.53 1.83 8.94
C TYR A 7 8.44 2.24 7.96
N VAL A 8 7.55 3.14 8.36
CA VAL A 8 6.37 3.50 7.59
C VAL A 8 6.51 4.91 7.03
N ILE A 9 6.35 5.05 5.71
CA ILE A 9 6.36 6.32 5.00
C ILE A 9 4.95 6.56 4.48
N LYS A 10 4.35 7.69 4.89
CA LYS A 10 3.06 8.15 4.36
C LYS A 10 3.33 9.18 3.28
N THR A 11 2.82 8.96 2.09
CA THR A 11 2.99 9.89 0.99
C THR A 11 1.90 10.96 1.01
N LYS A 12 2.25 12.17 0.54
CA LYS A 12 1.29 13.28 0.42
C LYS A 12 1.21 13.69 -1.04
N PRO A 13 0.01 13.72 -1.66
CA PRO A 13 -0.12 14.19 -3.03
C PRO A 13 0.40 15.62 -3.20
N GLY A 14 1.08 15.89 -4.31
CA GLY A 14 1.45 17.23 -4.75
C GLY A 14 2.81 17.74 -4.33
N MET A 15 3.30 17.47 -3.18
CA MET A 15 4.55 18.04 -2.64
C MET A 15 5.78 17.22 -3.07
N GLY A 16 6.06 17.19 -4.37
CA GLY A 16 7.18 16.42 -4.91
C GLY A 16 6.93 14.93 -5.00
N THR A 17 5.74 14.47 -4.63
CA THR A 17 5.36 13.06 -4.75
C THR A 17 4.93 12.76 -6.18
N PRO A 18 5.45 11.71 -6.81
CA PRO A 18 5.03 11.33 -8.15
C PRO A 18 3.53 11.05 -8.24
N VAL A 19 2.93 11.37 -9.39
CA VAL A 19 1.53 11.07 -9.64
C VAL A 19 1.31 9.56 -9.57
N GLY A 20 0.26 9.14 -8.85
CA GLY A 20 -0.06 7.73 -8.69
C GLY A 20 0.71 6.99 -7.61
N CYS A 21 1.53 7.69 -6.83
CA CYS A 21 2.26 7.08 -5.73
C CYS A 21 1.29 6.47 -4.71
N PRO A 22 1.57 5.26 -4.17
CA PRO A 22 0.75 4.66 -3.11
C PRO A 22 0.72 5.51 -1.85
N ASP A 23 -0.34 5.37 -1.05
CA ASP A 23 -0.50 6.17 0.17
C ASP A 23 0.54 5.83 1.25
N ILE A 24 0.94 4.57 1.33
CA ILE A 24 1.85 4.11 2.38
C ILE A 24 2.90 3.19 1.75
N VAL A 25 4.15 3.40 2.15
CA VAL A 25 5.25 2.48 1.87
C VAL A 25 5.81 2.03 3.21
N ALA A 26 5.93 0.74 3.42
CA ALA A 26 6.49 0.17 4.65
C ALA A 26 7.73 -0.66 4.33
N LEU A 27 8.78 -0.43 5.11
CA LEU A 27 10.04 -1.15 5.00
C LEU A 27 10.23 -2.01 6.24
N PHE A 28 10.51 -3.29 6.05
CA PHE A 28 10.73 -4.21 7.15
C PHE A 28 11.82 -5.21 6.79
N ARG A 29 12.94 -5.12 7.46
CA ARG A 29 14.12 -5.96 7.17
C ARG A 29 14.56 -5.77 5.71
N ASP A 30 14.61 -6.84 4.91
CA ASP A 30 15.05 -6.82 3.52
C ASP A 30 13.91 -6.71 2.51
N ARG A 31 12.69 -6.40 2.98
CA ARG A 31 11.50 -6.37 2.13
C ARG A 31 10.72 -5.08 2.31
N TRP A 32 9.86 -4.80 1.34
CA TRP A 32 9.02 -3.61 1.36
C TRP A 32 7.62 -3.95 0.84
N MET A 33 6.66 -3.16 1.30
CA MET A 33 5.30 -3.31 0.82
C MET A 33 4.71 -1.93 0.55
N VAL A 34 3.73 -1.87 -0.35
CA VAL A 34 2.97 -0.67 -0.63
C VAL A 34 1.52 -0.91 -0.30
N VAL A 35 0.87 0.11 0.25
CA VAL A 35 -0.54 0.03 0.63
C VAL A 35 -1.26 1.23 0.04
N GLU A 36 -2.30 0.97 -0.72
CA GLU A 36 -3.22 1.98 -1.24
C GLU A 36 -4.50 1.92 -0.44
N CYS A 37 -4.89 3.05 0.15
CA CYS A 37 -6.10 3.14 0.97
C CYS A 37 -7.24 3.73 0.15
N LYS A 38 -8.38 3.04 0.11
CA LYS A 38 -9.61 3.50 -0.53
C LYS A 38 -10.68 3.72 0.52
N ALA A 39 -11.60 4.64 0.24
CA ALA A 39 -12.72 4.92 1.15
C ALA A 39 -13.71 3.75 1.20
N SER A 40 -13.85 3.01 0.11
CA SER A 40 -14.71 1.83 0.01
C SER A 40 -14.28 0.98 -1.17
N GLU A 41 -14.84 -0.23 -1.28
CA GLU A 41 -14.58 -1.11 -2.41
C GLU A 41 -14.91 -0.43 -3.75
N ALA A 42 -16.02 0.32 -3.81
CA ALA A 42 -16.48 0.98 -5.01
C ALA A 42 -15.78 2.30 -5.32
N ALA A 43 -14.97 2.83 -4.40
CA ALA A 43 -14.29 4.10 -4.62
C ALA A 43 -13.27 3.98 -5.76
N PRO A 44 -13.20 4.97 -6.66
CA PRO A 44 -12.24 4.92 -7.77
C PRO A 44 -10.81 5.16 -7.27
N PHE A 45 -9.83 4.65 -8.01
CA PHE A 45 -8.45 5.05 -7.82
C PHE A 45 -8.25 6.47 -8.33
N ARG A 46 -7.31 7.19 -7.69
CA ARG A 46 -6.87 8.48 -8.21
C ARG A 46 -6.15 8.30 -9.55
N PRO A 47 -6.09 9.33 -10.41
CA PRO A 47 -5.39 9.24 -11.68
C PRO A 47 -3.95 8.72 -11.49
N GLY A 48 -3.58 7.75 -12.31
CA GLY A 48 -2.24 7.16 -12.27
C GLY A 48 -1.99 6.10 -11.21
N GLN A 49 -2.89 5.92 -10.24
CA GLN A 49 -2.66 4.94 -9.16
C GLN A 49 -2.69 3.49 -9.64
N TRP A 50 -3.69 3.12 -10.43
CA TRP A 50 -3.81 1.74 -10.88
C TRP A 50 -2.61 1.28 -11.72
N PRO A 51 -2.18 2.05 -12.74
CA PRO A 51 -0.98 1.69 -13.48
C PRO A 51 0.27 1.58 -12.60
N THR A 52 0.43 2.48 -11.64
CA THR A 52 1.56 2.43 -10.71
C THR A 52 1.53 1.16 -9.85
N LEU A 53 0.36 0.79 -9.31
CA LEU A 53 0.22 -0.42 -8.51
C LEU A 53 0.52 -1.67 -9.32
N VAL A 54 0.06 -1.73 -10.56
CA VAL A 54 0.35 -2.86 -11.46
C VAL A 54 1.84 -2.95 -11.72
N HIS A 55 2.50 -1.83 -12.01
CA HIS A 55 3.93 -1.78 -12.24
C HIS A 55 4.73 -2.25 -11.01
N LEU A 56 4.37 -1.76 -9.83
CA LEU A 56 5.03 -2.16 -8.59
C LEU A 56 4.79 -3.65 -8.28
N GLY A 57 3.60 -4.15 -8.57
CA GLY A 57 3.24 -5.55 -8.35
C GLY A 57 4.03 -6.52 -9.22
N GLU A 58 4.53 -6.10 -10.36
CA GLU A 58 5.34 -6.95 -11.24
C GLU A 58 6.66 -7.36 -10.59
N GLY A 59 7.25 -6.48 -9.77
CA GLY A 59 8.52 -6.74 -9.08
C GLY A 59 8.38 -6.99 -7.58
N ASN A 60 7.20 -6.79 -7.01
CA ASN A 60 6.97 -6.89 -5.59
C ASN A 60 5.60 -7.51 -5.29
N LYS A 61 5.59 -8.65 -4.64
CA LYS A 61 4.36 -9.37 -4.28
C LYS A 61 3.61 -8.76 -3.08
N TYR A 62 4.17 -7.74 -2.42
CA TYR A 62 3.58 -7.14 -1.24
C TYR A 62 2.91 -5.81 -1.59
N VAL A 63 1.92 -5.88 -2.48
CA VAL A 63 1.11 -4.73 -2.88
C VAL A 63 -0.31 -4.98 -2.39
N TYR A 64 -0.83 -4.07 -1.56
CA TYR A 64 -2.14 -4.22 -0.94
C TYR A 64 -3.02 -3.01 -1.24
N VAL A 65 -4.27 -3.27 -1.55
CA VAL A 65 -5.32 -2.25 -1.64
C VAL A 65 -6.27 -2.51 -0.49
N VAL A 66 -6.44 -1.52 0.40
CA VAL A 66 -7.25 -1.67 1.60
C VAL A 66 -8.40 -0.67 1.61
N TYR A 67 -9.54 -1.12 2.13
CA TYR A 67 -10.72 -0.32 2.37
C TYR A 67 -11.47 -0.93 3.56
N PRO A 68 -12.45 -0.23 4.17
CA PRO A 68 -13.06 -0.74 5.40
C PRO A 68 -13.59 -2.16 5.31
N GLU A 69 -14.17 -2.54 4.16
CA GLU A 69 -14.79 -3.84 3.98
C GLU A 69 -13.78 -5.00 3.93
N ASN A 70 -12.51 -4.74 3.54
CA ASN A 70 -11.51 -5.80 3.44
C ASN A 70 -10.35 -5.67 4.44
N TRP A 71 -10.38 -4.65 5.31
CA TRP A 71 -9.23 -4.35 6.16
C TRP A 71 -8.79 -5.53 7.04
N ALA A 72 -9.74 -6.23 7.65
CA ALA A 72 -9.42 -7.36 8.53
C ALA A 72 -8.68 -8.47 7.77
N ASP A 73 -9.15 -8.80 6.58
CA ASP A 73 -8.55 -9.84 5.75
C ASP A 73 -7.17 -9.42 5.26
N GLN A 74 -7.03 -8.18 4.80
CA GLN A 74 -5.75 -7.67 4.31
C GLN A 74 -4.72 -7.55 5.44
N LYS A 75 -5.15 -7.16 6.62
CA LYS A 75 -4.27 -7.11 7.79
C LYS A 75 -3.73 -8.50 8.12
N LEU A 76 -4.57 -9.52 8.07
CA LEU A 76 -4.15 -10.89 8.30
C LEU A 76 -3.14 -11.35 7.25
N GLU A 77 -3.36 -11.01 5.97
CA GLU A 77 -2.41 -11.30 4.91
C GLU A 77 -1.05 -10.66 5.16
N MET A 78 -1.04 -9.39 5.55
CA MET A 78 0.21 -8.68 5.87
C MET A 78 0.96 -9.36 7.03
N LEU A 79 0.25 -9.71 8.10
CA LEU A 79 0.86 -10.36 9.27
C LEU A 79 1.38 -11.76 8.94
N THR A 80 0.71 -12.47 8.03
CA THR A 80 1.09 -13.83 7.67
C THR A 80 2.24 -13.88 6.67
N HIS A 81 2.26 -12.97 5.69
CA HIS A 81 3.17 -13.07 4.54
C HIS A 81 4.27 -12.01 4.51
N PHE A 82 4.00 -10.80 4.98
CA PHE A 82 5.01 -9.74 4.96
C PHE A 82 5.86 -9.74 6.22
N PHE A 83 5.22 -9.81 7.37
CA PHE A 83 5.92 -9.87 8.66
C PHE A 83 6.24 -11.30 9.06
#